data_7aa0b115859bbd53539395a0976f3e45
#
_entry.id   7aa0b115859bbd53539395a0976f3e45
#
_cell.length_a   1.000
_cell.length_b   1.000
_cell.length_c   1.000
_cell.angle_alpha   90.00
_cell.angle_beta   90.00
_cell.angle_gamma   90.00
#
_symmetry.space_group_name_H-M   'P 1'
#
loop_
_entity.id
_entity.type
_entity.pdbx_description
1 polymer ?
#
loop_
_entity_poly.entity_id
_entity_poly.type
_entity_poly.pdbx_seq_one_letter_code
_entity_poly.pdbx_strand_id
1 'polypeptide(L)'
;FRRAVSRAGLNPYLYQHANIREQVSWAHVHDRAAATEKASRIVDAAVAKAASLRPLDKVRVAAVHRTLVVGGGPAGLRAALDLARWGMEVVLVERSGGLGGHALRLGSTYPTDEPGRALVERLVAAVAVERLIDVRLSTDVTDVTGYVGDFRATLRSQGGAEREEEIGAIILATGFRDYEPAPGEYGFGDPRVLTLPAFQERLYAAPKGADLASVAGVDGPVRSVAFLHCVGSRQVEGLDRTNGRLNAYCSRVCCTATVRAAAETRRRFPDVRVVDVYRDIRTYARDQEAAYRAAAESGVLFVRVPSDERARVETAPPRDSYPLLVRTRDVLTFGAELELPVDLIVLATGMVPGGADELVAATKAPTGSDGFLLEVHPKLRPVESAIPGVLLAGTARGPMDITESTTTASAAAAKVATLLARDQVEMEPFVARVDPSLCSATGACLEACPYAGAIAMKDVEIDDGVVVKRAYVNPVACKGCGACVAVCPNGAIDVNGWEIGQYLAMVDAITGEESAPGSAAKEEVAAR
;
A
#
# COMPACT_ATOMS: atom_id res chain seq x y z
N PHE A 1 -18.07 18.67 9.62
CA PHE A 1 -18.29 20.09 9.99
C PHE A 1 -18.28 21.01 8.76
N ARG A 2 -17.26 21.04 7.90
CA ARG A 2 -17.25 21.89 6.68
C ARG A 2 -18.50 21.75 5.81
N ARG A 3 -19.03 20.50 5.64
CA ARG A 3 -20.29 20.28 4.92
C ARG A 3 -21.51 20.94 5.61
N ALA A 4 -21.53 20.98 6.95
CA ALA A 4 -22.60 21.65 7.70
C ALA A 4 -22.50 23.16 7.53
N VAL A 5 -21.29 23.72 7.60
CA VAL A 5 -21.03 25.15 7.33
C VAL A 5 -21.49 25.55 5.93
N SER A 6 -21.13 24.75 4.92
CA SER A 6 -21.55 24.95 3.53
C SER A 6 -23.08 24.86 3.35
N ARG A 7 -23.76 23.91 4.02
CA ARG A 7 -25.24 23.83 4.00
C ARG A 7 -25.92 25.03 4.64
N ALA A 8 -25.24 25.69 5.59
CA ALA A 8 -25.71 26.93 6.20
C ALA A 8 -25.44 28.17 5.34
N GLY A 9 -24.95 28.03 4.12
CA GLY A 9 -24.68 29.13 3.20
C GLY A 9 -23.37 29.87 3.45
N LEU A 10 -22.52 29.38 4.35
CA LEU A 10 -21.23 29.97 4.65
C LEU A 10 -20.10 29.27 3.87
N ASN A 11 -19.01 29.99 3.61
CA ASN A 11 -17.84 29.39 3.00
C ASN A 11 -17.21 28.35 3.95
N PRO A 12 -17.05 27.06 3.53
CA PRO A 12 -16.61 25.98 4.40
C PRO A 12 -15.16 26.14 4.91
N TYR A 13 -14.37 27.01 4.29
CA TYR A 13 -12.98 27.27 4.64
C TYR A 13 -12.82 28.35 5.69
N LEU A 14 -13.90 29.03 6.09
CA LEU A 14 -13.96 29.90 7.26
C LEU A 14 -14.13 29.13 8.59
N TYR A 15 -14.15 27.80 8.52
CA TYR A 15 -14.28 26.94 9.68
C TYR A 15 -12.94 26.63 10.34
N GLN A 16 -12.81 26.96 11.62
CA GLN A 16 -11.69 26.57 12.47
C GLN A 16 -12.15 25.58 13.55
N HIS A 17 -11.31 24.61 13.87
CA HIS A 17 -11.58 23.56 14.86
C HIS A 17 -10.62 23.67 16.05
N ALA A 18 -11.18 23.66 17.28
CA ALA A 18 -10.42 23.55 18.53
C ALA A 18 -10.58 22.15 19.12
N ASN A 19 -9.52 21.38 19.23
CA ASN A 19 -9.56 20.03 19.76
C ASN A 19 -9.32 20.04 21.28
N ILE A 20 -10.38 20.28 22.05
CA ILE A 20 -10.33 20.30 23.51
C ILE A 20 -10.49 18.92 24.16
N ARG A 21 -10.77 17.87 23.40
CA ARG A 21 -10.90 16.51 23.91
C ARG A 21 -9.53 15.83 24.01
N GLU A 22 -8.85 15.61 22.88
CA GLU A 22 -7.60 14.86 22.84
C GLU A 22 -6.42 15.68 23.33
N GLN A 23 -6.40 16.99 23.03
CA GLN A 23 -5.30 17.88 23.42
C GLN A 23 -5.44 18.41 24.86
N VAL A 24 -6.62 18.32 25.46
CA VAL A 24 -6.90 18.87 26.80
C VAL A 24 -7.41 17.79 27.73
N SER A 25 -8.69 17.38 27.64
CA SER A 25 -9.32 16.56 28.68
C SER A 25 -8.69 15.16 28.79
N TRP A 26 -8.23 14.57 27.71
CA TRP A 26 -7.52 13.28 27.76
C TRP A 26 -6.10 13.41 28.29
N ALA A 27 -5.39 14.48 27.91
CA ALA A 27 -4.01 14.70 28.36
C ALA A 27 -3.92 15.15 29.84
N HIS A 28 -4.99 15.71 30.40
CA HIS A 28 -5.07 16.29 31.76
C HIS A 28 -6.16 15.65 32.62
N VAL A 29 -6.32 14.32 32.55
CA VAL A 29 -7.40 13.60 33.29
C VAL A 29 -7.34 13.84 34.79
N HIS A 30 -6.16 14.05 35.37
CA HIS A 30 -5.92 14.18 36.80
C HIS A 30 -5.75 15.63 37.25
N ASP A 31 -5.75 16.63 36.35
CA ASP A 31 -5.62 18.06 36.64
C ASP A 31 -6.64 18.87 35.87
N ARG A 32 -7.81 19.07 36.52
CA ARG A 32 -8.93 19.80 35.91
C ARG A 32 -8.68 21.31 35.79
N ALA A 33 -7.87 21.88 36.68
CA ALA A 33 -7.58 23.32 36.64
C ALA A 33 -6.69 23.63 35.44
N ALA A 34 -5.56 22.90 35.28
CA ALA A 34 -4.69 23.03 34.13
C ALA A 34 -5.39 22.65 32.81
N ALA A 35 -6.31 21.66 32.84
CA ALA A 35 -7.14 21.32 31.68
C ALA A 35 -8.01 22.50 31.23
N THR A 36 -8.68 23.20 32.18
CA THR A 36 -9.54 24.32 31.86
C THR A 36 -8.76 25.52 31.32
N GLU A 37 -7.63 25.84 31.94
CA GLU A 37 -6.73 26.90 31.45
C GLU A 37 -6.23 26.62 30.06
N LYS A 38 -5.75 25.40 29.79
CA LYS A 38 -5.31 24.99 28.47
C LYS A 38 -6.43 25.01 27.44
N ALA A 39 -7.66 24.61 27.82
CA ALA A 39 -8.82 24.67 26.93
C ALA A 39 -9.10 26.09 26.48
N SER A 40 -9.11 27.06 27.42
CA SER A 40 -9.31 28.47 27.10
C SER A 40 -8.27 28.98 26.11
N ARG A 41 -6.98 28.73 26.36
CA ARG A 41 -5.89 29.13 25.46
C ARG A 41 -6.02 28.52 24.05
N ILE A 42 -6.42 27.26 23.94
CA ILE A 42 -6.63 26.58 22.63
C ILE A 42 -7.85 27.20 21.90
N VAL A 43 -8.91 27.55 22.63
CA VAL A 43 -10.07 28.22 22.05
C VAL A 43 -9.72 29.63 21.60
N ASP A 44 -9.00 30.41 22.42
CA ASP A 44 -8.53 31.76 22.07
C ASP A 44 -7.66 31.73 20.82
N ALA A 45 -6.72 30.80 20.72
CA ALA A 45 -5.90 30.58 19.51
C ALA A 45 -6.76 30.23 18.29
N ALA A 46 -7.78 29.38 18.46
CA ALA A 46 -8.68 29.03 17.36
C ALA A 46 -9.52 30.23 16.90
N VAL A 47 -9.95 31.09 17.82
CA VAL A 47 -10.68 32.33 17.51
C VAL A 47 -9.78 33.33 16.80
N ALA A 48 -8.55 33.52 17.28
CA ALA A 48 -7.56 34.40 16.63
C ALA A 48 -7.27 33.96 15.18
N LYS A 49 -7.08 32.66 14.96
CA LYS A 49 -6.96 32.13 13.61
C LYS A 49 -8.22 32.34 12.79
N ALA A 50 -9.40 32.08 13.37
CA ALA A 50 -10.67 32.19 12.65
C ALA A 50 -10.92 33.62 12.16
N ALA A 51 -10.51 34.63 12.94
CA ALA A 51 -10.63 36.04 12.57
C ALA A 51 -9.79 36.44 11.36
N SER A 52 -8.71 35.70 11.08
CA SER A 52 -7.78 35.93 9.94
C SER A 52 -8.05 35.01 8.73
N LEU A 53 -9.06 34.11 8.81
CA LEU A 53 -9.40 33.23 7.69
C LEU A 53 -10.05 34.03 6.54
N ARG A 54 -9.75 33.60 5.32
CA ARG A 54 -10.36 34.15 4.10
C ARG A 54 -11.24 33.09 3.43
N PRO A 55 -12.33 33.49 2.74
CA PRO A 55 -13.08 32.59 1.88
C PRO A 55 -12.17 32.00 0.80
N LEU A 56 -12.25 30.69 0.59
CA LEU A 56 -11.50 30.00 -0.45
C LEU A 56 -12.47 29.24 -1.36
N ASP A 57 -12.12 29.15 -2.64
CA ASP A 57 -12.84 28.38 -3.62
C ASP A 57 -12.06 27.12 -3.99
N LYS A 58 -12.79 26.02 -4.19
CA LYS A 58 -12.19 24.78 -4.66
C LYS A 58 -11.56 24.97 -6.05
N VAL A 59 -10.40 24.38 -6.24
CA VAL A 59 -9.77 24.30 -7.54
C VAL A 59 -10.50 23.26 -8.39
N ARG A 60 -10.94 23.64 -9.60
CA ARG A 60 -11.62 22.74 -10.55
C ARG A 60 -10.75 22.54 -11.77
N VAL A 61 -10.61 21.26 -12.17
CA VAL A 61 -9.83 20.89 -13.35
C VAL A 61 -10.65 19.94 -14.22
N ALA A 62 -10.46 20.03 -15.52
CA ALA A 62 -11.04 19.08 -16.46
C ALA A 62 -10.57 17.66 -16.12
N ALA A 63 -11.44 16.68 -16.31
CA ALA A 63 -11.13 15.27 -16.02
C ALA A 63 -11.09 14.45 -17.31
N VAL A 64 -9.97 13.76 -17.53
CA VAL A 64 -9.88 12.69 -18.53
C VAL A 64 -10.58 11.45 -18.00
N HIS A 65 -11.58 10.94 -18.71
CA HIS A 65 -12.39 9.78 -18.30
C HIS A 65 -11.71 8.44 -18.63
N ARG A 66 -10.40 8.36 -18.44
CA ARG A 66 -9.59 7.18 -18.69
C ARG A 66 -8.75 6.86 -17.43
N THR A 67 -8.70 5.57 -17.08
CA THR A 67 -7.98 5.09 -15.89
C THR A 67 -6.83 4.19 -16.31
N LEU A 68 -5.64 4.43 -15.75
CA LEU A 68 -4.51 3.52 -15.85
C LEU A 68 -4.59 2.50 -14.71
N VAL A 69 -4.62 1.21 -15.04
CA VAL A 69 -4.52 0.11 -14.08
C VAL A 69 -3.19 -0.60 -14.30
N VAL A 70 -2.32 -0.60 -13.29
CA VAL A 70 -0.98 -1.18 -13.37
C VAL A 70 -0.93 -2.51 -12.65
N GLY A 71 -0.78 -3.59 -13.40
CA GLY A 71 -0.75 -4.98 -12.95
C GLY A 71 -1.94 -5.80 -13.42
N GLY A 72 -1.67 -6.87 -14.17
CA GLY A 72 -2.67 -7.77 -14.77
C GLY A 72 -3.05 -8.98 -13.91
N GLY A 73 -2.83 -8.94 -12.59
CA GLY A 73 -3.29 -9.95 -11.64
C GLY A 73 -4.80 -9.82 -11.32
N PRO A 74 -5.35 -10.70 -10.44
CA PRO A 74 -6.79 -10.70 -10.11
C PRO A 74 -7.34 -9.34 -9.67
N ALA A 75 -6.55 -8.56 -8.91
CA ALA A 75 -6.92 -7.23 -8.46
C ALA A 75 -7.04 -6.25 -9.64
N GLY A 76 -6.04 -6.20 -10.53
CA GLY A 76 -6.08 -5.31 -11.70
C GLY A 76 -7.17 -5.68 -12.69
N LEU A 77 -7.32 -6.97 -12.99
CA LEU A 77 -8.41 -7.48 -13.84
C LEU A 77 -9.79 -7.11 -13.30
N ARG A 78 -9.98 -7.26 -11.97
CA ARG A 78 -11.23 -6.89 -11.30
C ARG A 78 -11.48 -5.39 -11.37
N ALA A 79 -10.47 -4.57 -11.07
CA ALA A 79 -10.59 -3.11 -11.14
C ALA A 79 -10.94 -2.64 -12.55
N ALA A 80 -10.27 -3.19 -13.57
CA ALA A 80 -10.53 -2.86 -14.97
C ALA A 80 -11.97 -3.21 -15.39
N LEU A 81 -12.45 -4.40 -15.04
CA LEU A 81 -13.81 -4.83 -15.33
C LEU A 81 -14.87 -3.98 -14.63
N ASP A 82 -14.64 -3.62 -13.37
CA ASP A 82 -15.59 -2.78 -12.63
C ASP A 82 -15.67 -1.37 -13.21
N LEU A 83 -14.54 -0.77 -13.60
CA LEU A 83 -14.49 0.53 -14.28
C LEU A 83 -15.20 0.51 -15.62
N ALA A 84 -14.91 -0.49 -16.46
CA ALA A 84 -15.51 -0.63 -17.77
C ALA A 84 -17.05 -0.80 -17.69
N ARG A 85 -17.55 -1.56 -16.70
CA ARG A 85 -19.00 -1.69 -16.43
C ARG A 85 -19.67 -0.36 -16.09
N TRP A 86 -18.93 0.61 -15.57
CA TRP A 86 -19.42 1.96 -15.31
C TRP A 86 -19.16 2.94 -16.47
N GLY A 87 -18.74 2.42 -17.63
CA GLY A 87 -18.54 3.19 -18.85
C GLY A 87 -17.23 3.97 -18.90
N MET A 88 -16.26 3.60 -18.09
CA MET A 88 -14.94 4.26 -18.05
C MET A 88 -13.92 3.52 -18.91
N GLU A 89 -13.14 4.27 -19.68
CA GLU A 89 -12.02 3.73 -20.43
C GLU A 89 -10.88 3.31 -19.49
N VAL A 90 -10.26 2.18 -19.77
CA VAL A 90 -9.16 1.61 -18.97
C VAL A 90 -7.99 1.26 -19.87
N VAL A 91 -6.80 1.68 -19.48
CA VAL A 91 -5.52 1.14 -19.97
C VAL A 91 -4.99 0.20 -18.91
N LEU A 92 -5.00 -1.11 -19.20
CA LEU A 92 -4.48 -2.15 -18.31
C LEU A 92 -3.08 -2.53 -18.74
N VAL A 93 -2.08 -2.20 -17.91
CA VAL A 93 -0.67 -2.46 -18.18
C VAL A 93 -0.18 -3.65 -17.36
N GLU A 94 0.47 -4.60 -18.04
CA GLU A 94 1.10 -5.76 -17.43
C GLU A 94 2.54 -5.92 -17.96
N ARG A 95 3.51 -6.00 -17.05
CA ARG A 95 4.93 -6.13 -17.40
C ARG A 95 5.31 -7.48 -18.02
N SER A 96 4.56 -8.52 -17.70
CA SER A 96 4.77 -9.85 -18.29
C SER A 96 4.02 -10.02 -19.62
N GLY A 97 4.35 -11.07 -20.37
CA GLY A 97 3.68 -11.42 -21.62
C GLY A 97 2.27 -12.02 -21.43
N GLY A 98 1.73 -12.09 -20.21
CA GLY A 98 0.42 -12.68 -19.93
C GLY A 98 -0.24 -12.14 -18.68
N LEU A 99 -1.58 -12.19 -18.64
CA LEU A 99 -2.39 -11.79 -17.51
C LEU A 99 -2.54 -12.92 -16.50
N GLY A 100 -2.82 -12.57 -15.23
CA GLY A 100 -3.20 -13.49 -14.16
C GLY A 100 -2.28 -13.48 -12.93
N GLY A 101 -1.03 -13.05 -13.08
CA GLY A 101 -0.08 -12.93 -11.98
C GLY A 101 0.08 -14.22 -11.17
N HIS A 102 0.30 -14.12 -9.86
CA HIS A 102 0.51 -15.25 -8.96
C HIS A 102 -0.66 -16.24 -8.88
N ALA A 103 -1.88 -15.79 -9.18
CA ALA A 103 -3.05 -16.66 -9.11
C ALA A 103 -3.01 -17.83 -10.09
N LEU A 104 -2.27 -17.72 -11.21
CA LEU A 104 -2.07 -18.81 -12.17
C LEU A 104 -1.41 -20.06 -11.56
N ARG A 105 -0.60 -19.89 -10.51
CA ARG A 105 0.15 -20.95 -9.82
C ARG A 105 -0.62 -21.58 -8.66
N LEU A 106 -1.77 -21.00 -8.28
CA LEU A 106 -2.57 -21.51 -7.18
C LEU A 106 -3.42 -22.69 -7.63
N GLY A 107 -3.18 -23.84 -7.05
CA GLY A 107 -3.93 -25.05 -7.36
C GLY A 107 -5.38 -24.99 -6.90
N SER A 108 -5.65 -24.25 -5.82
CA SER A 108 -6.97 -24.07 -5.25
C SER A 108 -7.06 -22.74 -4.52
N THR A 109 -8.17 -22.02 -4.71
CA THR A 109 -8.46 -20.77 -4.02
C THR A 109 -9.43 -21.04 -2.85
N TYR A 110 -9.37 -20.21 -1.84
CA TYR A 110 -10.27 -20.29 -0.69
C TYR A 110 -11.30 -19.16 -0.73
N PRO A 111 -12.57 -19.35 -0.37
CA PRO A 111 -13.22 -20.57 0.16
C PRO A 111 -13.84 -21.49 -0.92
N THR A 112 -13.74 -21.16 -2.18
CA THR A 112 -14.50 -21.79 -3.27
C THR A 112 -13.90 -23.09 -3.79
N ASP A 113 -12.67 -23.42 -3.41
CA ASP A 113 -11.87 -24.53 -3.96
C ASP A 113 -11.67 -24.49 -5.48
N GLU A 114 -11.98 -23.36 -6.11
CA GLU A 114 -11.75 -23.15 -7.53
C GLU A 114 -10.24 -23.10 -7.82
N PRO A 115 -9.74 -23.79 -8.86
CA PRO A 115 -8.35 -23.62 -9.31
C PRO A 115 -8.06 -22.16 -9.64
N GLY A 116 -6.92 -21.62 -9.19
CA GLY A 116 -6.54 -20.24 -9.47
C GLY A 116 -6.47 -19.93 -10.97
N ARG A 117 -6.03 -20.90 -11.78
CA ARG A 117 -6.05 -20.81 -13.23
C ARG A 117 -7.46 -20.61 -13.80
N ALA A 118 -8.46 -21.34 -13.32
CA ALA A 118 -9.84 -21.21 -13.79
C ALA A 118 -10.43 -19.83 -13.44
N LEU A 119 -10.14 -19.33 -12.22
CA LEU A 119 -10.49 -17.97 -11.83
C LEU A 119 -9.89 -16.93 -12.79
N VAL A 120 -8.60 -17.06 -13.10
CA VAL A 120 -7.89 -16.14 -14.01
C VAL A 120 -8.45 -16.22 -15.43
N GLU A 121 -8.63 -17.41 -15.97
CA GLU A 121 -9.17 -17.62 -17.32
C GLU A 121 -10.54 -16.96 -17.49
N ARG A 122 -11.41 -17.06 -16.47
CA ARG A 122 -12.70 -16.39 -16.46
C ARG A 122 -12.58 -14.86 -16.45
N LEU A 123 -11.67 -14.30 -15.66
CA LEU A 123 -11.44 -12.84 -15.63
C LEU A 123 -10.83 -12.34 -16.94
N VAL A 124 -9.84 -13.05 -17.48
CA VAL A 124 -9.20 -12.71 -18.75
C VAL A 124 -10.18 -12.78 -19.91
N ALA A 125 -11.02 -13.82 -19.97
CA ALA A 125 -12.07 -13.92 -20.98
C ALA A 125 -13.06 -12.75 -20.91
N ALA A 126 -13.42 -12.30 -19.70
CA ALA A 126 -14.28 -11.13 -19.53
C ALA A 126 -13.61 -9.84 -20.00
N VAL A 127 -12.32 -9.66 -19.70
CA VAL A 127 -11.52 -8.51 -20.16
C VAL A 127 -11.39 -8.50 -21.69
N ALA A 128 -11.16 -9.67 -22.30
CA ALA A 128 -10.92 -9.78 -23.75
C ALA A 128 -12.11 -9.36 -24.61
N VAL A 129 -13.33 -9.42 -24.10
CA VAL A 129 -14.55 -9.01 -24.82
C VAL A 129 -14.99 -7.58 -24.49
N GLU A 130 -14.35 -6.94 -23.50
CA GLU A 130 -14.71 -5.61 -23.04
C GLU A 130 -13.99 -4.53 -23.87
N ARG A 131 -14.77 -3.74 -24.63
CA ARG A 131 -14.23 -2.75 -25.57
C ARG A 131 -13.59 -1.53 -24.92
N LEU A 132 -13.95 -1.26 -23.67
CA LEU A 132 -13.42 -0.12 -22.90
C LEU A 132 -12.08 -0.43 -22.24
N ILE A 133 -11.59 -1.67 -22.33
CA ILE A 133 -10.32 -2.07 -21.73
C ILE A 133 -9.27 -2.28 -22.82
N ASP A 134 -8.25 -1.42 -22.84
CA ASP A 134 -7.06 -1.55 -23.69
C ASP A 134 -5.95 -2.25 -22.88
N VAL A 135 -5.61 -3.48 -23.28
CA VAL A 135 -4.60 -4.30 -22.58
C VAL A 135 -3.22 -4.13 -23.22
N ARG A 136 -2.24 -3.77 -22.40
CA ARG A 136 -0.83 -3.59 -22.78
C ARG A 136 0.03 -4.60 -22.04
N LEU A 137 0.37 -5.70 -22.69
CA LEU A 137 1.28 -6.73 -22.18
C LEU A 137 2.73 -6.33 -22.43
N SER A 138 3.66 -6.95 -21.70
CA SER A 138 5.09 -6.69 -21.80
C SER A 138 5.43 -5.19 -21.76
N THR A 139 4.74 -4.46 -20.90
CA THR A 139 4.78 -3.01 -20.83
C THR A 139 4.95 -2.53 -19.39
N ASP A 140 5.85 -1.59 -19.17
CA ASP A 140 6.10 -0.94 -17.90
C ASP A 140 5.69 0.53 -17.94
N VAL A 141 5.35 1.10 -16.78
CA VAL A 141 5.14 2.54 -16.59
C VAL A 141 6.45 3.13 -16.10
N THR A 142 7.07 4.01 -16.89
CA THR A 142 8.39 4.57 -16.60
C THR A 142 8.34 5.99 -16.04
N ASP A 143 7.32 6.76 -16.37
CA ASP A 143 7.13 8.11 -15.82
C ASP A 143 5.65 8.44 -15.68
N VAL A 144 5.34 9.32 -14.71
CA VAL A 144 4.02 9.88 -14.48
C VAL A 144 4.16 11.35 -14.09
N THR A 145 3.60 12.21 -14.93
CA THR A 145 3.54 13.65 -14.68
C THR A 145 2.09 14.12 -14.57
N GLY A 146 1.87 15.38 -14.26
CA GLY A 146 0.51 15.94 -14.14
C GLY A 146 -0.12 15.75 -12.76
N TYR A 147 -1.43 15.65 -12.72
CA TYR A 147 -2.23 15.67 -11.50
C TYR A 147 -3.56 14.91 -11.68
N VAL A 148 -4.29 14.73 -10.61
CA VAL A 148 -5.60 14.09 -10.63
C VAL A 148 -6.54 14.75 -11.67
N GLY A 149 -7.09 13.95 -12.54
CA GLY A 149 -7.90 14.39 -13.68
C GLY A 149 -7.11 14.56 -14.97
N ASP A 150 -5.78 14.83 -14.91
CA ASP A 150 -4.93 15.08 -16.07
C ASP A 150 -3.48 14.62 -15.81
N PHE A 151 -3.31 13.31 -15.61
CA PHE A 151 -2.00 12.69 -15.60
C PHE A 151 -1.55 12.35 -17.01
N ARG A 152 -0.22 12.36 -17.23
CA ARG A 152 0.45 11.81 -18.40
C ARG A 152 1.34 10.68 -17.96
N ALA A 153 1.06 9.47 -18.42
CA ALA A 153 1.84 8.28 -18.10
C ALA A 153 2.66 7.86 -19.33
N THR A 154 3.96 7.69 -19.15
CA THR A 154 4.84 7.14 -20.19
C THR A 154 4.87 5.62 -20.03
N LEU A 155 4.42 4.92 -21.06
CA LEU A 155 4.40 3.46 -21.15
C LEU A 155 5.54 3.00 -22.07
N ARG A 156 6.40 2.10 -21.58
CA ARG A 156 7.52 1.52 -22.35
C ARG A 156 7.30 0.02 -22.54
N SER A 157 7.18 -0.41 -23.79
CA SER A 157 7.14 -1.83 -24.13
C SER A 157 8.54 -2.47 -24.03
N GLN A 158 8.61 -3.79 -23.85
CA GLN A 158 9.89 -4.52 -23.83
C GLN A 158 10.71 -4.36 -25.12
N GLY A 159 10.06 -4.00 -26.24
CA GLY A 159 10.74 -3.62 -27.50
C GLY A 159 11.34 -2.22 -27.48
N GLY A 160 11.26 -1.47 -26.37
CA GLY A 160 11.82 -0.12 -26.20
C GLY A 160 10.95 1.01 -26.76
N ALA A 161 9.80 0.73 -27.38
CA ALA A 161 8.88 1.77 -27.84
C ALA A 161 8.18 2.42 -26.64
N GLU A 162 8.21 3.75 -26.63
CA GLU A 162 7.54 4.57 -25.61
C GLU A 162 6.28 5.23 -26.18
N ARG A 163 5.28 5.35 -25.35
CA ARG A 163 4.02 6.03 -25.66
C ARG A 163 3.51 6.77 -24.43
N GLU A 164 3.06 7.99 -24.64
CA GLU A 164 2.31 8.75 -23.62
C GLU A 164 0.83 8.46 -23.70
N GLU A 165 0.19 8.33 -22.52
CA GLU A 165 -1.25 8.20 -22.34
C GLU A 165 -1.78 9.28 -21.41
N GLU A 166 -2.86 9.94 -21.82
CA GLU A 166 -3.59 10.90 -20.97
C GLU A 166 -4.57 10.13 -20.09
N ILE A 167 -4.47 10.33 -18.77
CA ILE A 167 -5.10 9.50 -17.74
C ILE A 167 -5.69 10.40 -16.64
N GLY A 168 -6.93 10.15 -16.24
CA GLY A 168 -7.57 10.89 -15.14
C GLY A 168 -7.25 10.35 -13.75
N ALA A 169 -7.02 9.02 -13.62
CA ALA A 169 -6.68 8.36 -12.37
C ALA A 169 -5.83 7.11 -12.60
N ILE A 170 -5.11 6.68 -11.56
CA ILE A 170 -4.21 5.52 -11.60
C ILE A 170 -4.57 4.55 -10.48
N ILE A 171 -4.66 3.25 -10.79
CA ILE A 171 -4.79 2.17 -9.80
C ILE A 171 -3.52 1.32 -9.84
N LEU A 172 -2.79 1.26 -8.73
CA LEU A 172 -1.61 0.44 -8.55
C LEU A 172 -2.02 -0.93 -7.99
N ALA A 173 -1.94 -1.97 -8.82
CA ALA A 173 -2.28 -3.36 -8.52
C ALA A 173 -1.09 -4.29 -8.78
N THR A 174 0.12 -3.84 -8.48
CA THR A 174 1.41 -4.44 -8.87
C THR A 174 1.74 -5.75 -8.16
N GLY A 175 0.93 -6.16 -7.18
CA GLY A 175 1.09 -7.43 -6.53
C GLY A 175 2.25 -7.47 -5.51
N PHE A 176 2.83 -8.67 -5.35
CA PHE A 176 3.92 -8.99 -4.41
C PHE A 176 4.93 -9.92 -5.09
N ARG A 177 6.03 -10.20 -4.40
CA ARG A 177 6.95 -11.30 -4.71
C ARG A 177 6.93 -12.31 -3.57
N ASP A 178 7.16 -13.57 -3.88
CA ASP A 178 7.42 -14.58 -2.84
C ASP A 178 8.77 -14.26 -2.17
N TYR A 179 8.84 -14.44 -0.86
CA TYR A 179 10.13 -14.40 -0.16
C TYR A 179 10.99 -15.55 -0.65
N GLU A 180 12.20 -15.24 -1.06
CA GLU A 180 13.21 -16.23 -1.42
C GLU A 180 14.13 -16.46 -0.21
N PRO A 181 14.15 -17.67 0.39
CA PRO A 181 15.01 -17.95 1.51
C PRO A 181 16.49 -17.85 1.11
N ALA A 182 17.33 -17.37 2.03
CA ALA A 182 18.76 -17.35 1.81
C ALA A 182 19.32 -18.80 1.73
N PRO A 183 20.40 -19.05 0.97
CA PRO A 183 21.04 -20.36 0.95
C PRO A 183 21.35 -20.88 2.36
N GLY A 184 20.87 -22.09 2.67
CA GLY A 184 21.00 -22.72 3.98
C GLY A 184 19.98 -22.25 5.03
N GLU A 185 19.11 -21.28 4.74
CA GLU A 185 18.00 -20.92 5.62
C GLU A 185 16.99 -22.08 5.67
N TYR A 186 16.81 -22.68 6.84
CA TYR A 186 16.04 -23.92 7.01
C TYR A 186 16.42 -25.04 6.04
N GLY A 187 17.70 -25.13 5.65
CA GLY A 187 18.19 -26.11 4.69
C GLY A 187 17.93 -25.78 3.22
N PHE A 188 17.42 -24.56 2.91
CA PHE A 188 17.14 -24.15 1.55
C PHE A 188 18.39 -24.22 0.66
N GLY A 189 18.24 -24.82 -0.52
CA GLY A 189 19.31 -25.22 -1.43
C GLY A 189 19.50 -26.75 -1.50
N ASP A 190 19.02 -27.50 -0.52
CA ASP A 190 18.84 -28.95 -0.64
C ASP A 190 17.65 -29.25 -1.55
N PRO A 191 17.74 -30.18 -2.52
CA PRO A 191 16.63 -30.58 -3.39
C PRO A 191 15.37 -31.02 -2.64
N ARG A 192 15.50 -31.46 -1.41
CA ARG A 192 14.40 -31.90 -0.52
C ARG A 192 13.79 -30.78 0.32
N VAL A 193 14.21 -29.53 0.07
CA VAL A 193 13.68 -28.35 0.74
C VAL A 193 13.04 -27.43 -0.29
N LEU A 194 11.70 -27.41 -0.34
CA LEU A 194 10.93 -26.64 -1.31
C LEU A 194 10.24 -25.45 -0.63
N THR A 195 10.00 -24.38 -1.38
CA THR A 195 9.07 -23.34 -0.92
C THR A 195 7.61 -23.81 -1.08
N LEU A 196 6.70 -23.31 -0.26
CA LEU A 196 5.28 -23.67 -0.35
C LEU A 196 4.68 -23.36 -1.73
N PRO A 197 4.94 -22.19 -2.38
CA PRO A 197 4.47 -21.95 -3.74
C PRO A 197 4.96 -23.01 -4.75
N ALA A 198 6.25 -23.35 -4.72
CA ALA A 198 6.81 -24.37 -5.61
C ALA A 198 6.24 -25.77 -5.34
N PHE A 199 6.04 -26.12 -4.07
CA PHE A 199 5.43 -27.39 -3.71
C PHE A 199 3.97 -27.46 -4.16
N GLN A 200 3.17 -26.40 -3.92
CA GLN A 200 1.77 -26.33 -4.34
C GLN A 200 1.63 -26.42 -5.86
N GLU A 201 2.43 -25.70 -6.61
CA GLU A 201 2.40 -25.75 -8.08
C GLU A 201 2.60 -27.19 -8.58
N ARG A 202 3.60 -27.91 -8.05
CA ARG A 202 3.86 -29.31 -8.38
C ARG A 202 2.75 -30.25 -7.92
N LEU A 203 2.28 -30.09 -6.66
CA LEU A 203 1.23 -30.91 -6.06
C LEU A 203 -0.07 -30.89 -6.88
N TYR A 204 -0.51 -29.70 -7.29
CA TYR A 204 -1.77 -29.55 -8.01
C TYR A 204 -1.64 -29.83 -9.53
N ALA A 205 -0.46 -29.68 -10.11
CA ALA A 205 -0.19 -30.07 -11.50
C ALA A 205 -0.02 -31.58 -11.68
N ALA A 206 0.33 -32.31 -10.61
CA ALA A 206 0.63 -33.74 -10.69
C ALA A 206 -0.61 -34.57 -11.03
N PRO A 207 -0.48 -35.56 -11.94
CA PRO A 207 -1.59 -36.46 -12.29
C PRO A 207 -2.07 -37.29 -11.10
N LYS A 208 -3.30 -37.77 -11.18
CA LYS A 208 -3.84 -38.73 -10.19
C LYS A 208 -2.99 -40.00 -10.21
N GLY A 209 -2.57 -40.46 -9.02
CA GLY A 209 -1.75 -41.66 -8.87
C GLY A 209 -0.23 -41.43 -8.95
N ALA A 210 0.25 -40.21 -9.18
CA ALA A 210 1.66 -39.88 -9.00
C ALA A 210 2.07 -40.11 -7.53
N ASP A 211 3.26 -40.64 -7.28
CA ASP A 211 3.85 -40.71 -5.94
C ASP A 211 4.42 -39.36 -5.52
N LEU A 212 4.60 -39.17 -4.20
CA LEU A 212 5.02 -37.87 -3.67
C LEU A 212 6.48 -37.52 -4.01
N ALA A 213 7.35 -38.50 -4.21
CA ALA A 213 8.74 -38.25 -4.61
C ALA A 213 8.79 -37.63 -6.02
N SER A 214 8.00 -38.19 -6.95
CA SER A 214 7.81 -37.65 -8.29
C SER A 214 7.23 -36.23 -8.26
N VAL A 215 6.22 -35.98 -7.41
CA VAL A 215 5.64 -34.64 -7.21
C VAL A 215 6.68 -33.65 -6.69
N ALA A 216 7.45 -34.04 -5.69
CA ALA A 216 8.50 -33.21 -5.11
C ALA A 216 9.73 -33.04 -6.03
N GLY A 217 9.90 -33.94 -7.01
CA GLY A 217 11.07 -33.98 -7.89
C GLY A 217 12.34 -34.41 -7.15
N VAL A 218 12.23 -35.39 -6.26
CA VAL A 218 13.34 -35.91 -5.44
C VAL A 218 13.53 -37.41 -5.66
N ASP A 219 14.75 -37.89 -5.49
CA ASP A 219 15.07 -39.28 -5.58
C ASP A 219 14.70 -40.06 -4.29
N GLY A 220 14.20 -41.28 -4.45
CA GLY A 220 13.84 -42.19 -3.37
C GLY A 220 12.49 -41.85 -2.71
N PRO A 221 12.04 -42.68 -1.77
CA PRO A 221 10.71 -42.55 -1.20
C PRO A 221 10.54 -41.31 -0.31
N VAL A 222 9.37 -40.68 -0.34
CA VAL A 222 8.96 -39.64 0.59
C VAL A 222 7.87 -40.21 1.51
N ARG A 223 8.26 -40.53 2.76
CA ARG A 223 7.39 -41.11 3.80
C ARG A 223 6.93 -40.07 4.82
N SER A 224 7.63 -38.93 4.85
CA SER A 224 7.31 -37.85 5.77
C SER A 224 7.65 -36.48 5.20
N VAL A 225 6.79 -35.50 5.50
CA VAL A 225 6.90 -34.11 5.09
C VAL A 225 6.74 -33.21 6.32
N ALA A 226 7.64 -32.22 6.50
CA ALA A 226 7.47 -31.15 7.46
C ALA A 226 7.18 -29.82 6.74
N PHE A 227 6.13 -29.15 7.17
CA PHE A 227 5.84 -27.76 6.77
C PHE A 227 6.37 -26.82 7.85
N LEU A 228 7.19 -25.84 7.48
CA LEU A 228 7.77 -24.86 8.41
C LEU A 228 7.16 -23.49 8.15
N HIS A 229 6.51 -22.92 9.17
CA HIS A 229 5.81 -21.63 9.06
C HIS A 229 6.71 -20.40 9.23
N CYS A 230 6.22 -19.26 8.73
CA CYS A 230 6.78 -17.91 8.92
C CYS A 230 8.18 -17.71 8.34
N VAL A 231 8.52 -18.40 7.25
CA VAL A 231 9.81 -18.21 6.56
C VAL A 231 9.77 -16.88 5.80
N GLY A 232 10.67 -15.93 6.16
CA GLY A 232 10.67 -14.58 5.59
C GLY A 232 9.47 -13.71 5.98
N SER A 233 8.80 -14.04 7.09
CA SER A 233 7.65 -13.32 7.62
C SER A 233 7.65 -13.41 9.14
N ARG A 234 7.21 -12.36 9.86
CA ARG A 234 7.29 -12.26 11.32
C ARG A 234 8.73 -12.49 11.84
N GLN A 235 9.67 -11.99 11.08
CA GLN A 235 11.09 -12.08 11.43
C GLN A 235 11.38 -11.25 12.68
N VAL A 236 12.30 -11.74 13.49
CA VAL A 236 12.78 -11.10 14.72
C VAL A 236 14.29 -10.85 14.57
N GLU A 237 14.71 -9.64 14.85
CA GLU A 237 16.12 -9.24 14.78
C GLU A 237 16.98 -10.10 15.70
N GLY A 238 18.14 -10.53 15.20
CA GLY A 238 19.06 -11.42 15.92
C GLY A 238 18.65 -12.89 15.97
N LEU A 239 17.43 -13.24 15.56
CA LEU A 239 16.93 -14.61 15.56
C LEU A 239 16.73 -15.18 14.15
N ASP A 240 16.18 -14.39 13.26
CA ASP A 240 15.95 -14.78 11.86
C ASP A 240 17.05 -14.25 10.93
N ARG A 241 17.36 -15.01 9.90
CA ARG A 241 18.18 -14.50 8.80
C ARG A 241 17.35 -13.51 7.97
N THR A 242 18.00 -12.46 7.51
CA THR A 242 17.36 -11.46 6.65
C THR A 242 18.02 -11.45 5.29
N ASN A 243 17.23 -11.41 4.23
CA ASN A 243 17.70 -11.19 2.88
C ASN A 243 17.55 -9.69 2.54
N GLY A 244 18.40 -8.87 3.15
CA GLY A 244 18.45 -7.42 2.98
C GLY A 244 17.49 -6.61 3.87
N ARG A 245 16.28 -7.10 4.16
CA ARG A 245 15.28 -6.40 4.97
C ARG A 245 14.66 -7.33 6.02
N LEU A 246 14.41 -6.80 7.22
CA LEU A 246 13.66 -7.50 8.26
C LEU A 246 12.14 -7.40 7.98
N ASN A 247 11.50 -8.53 7.69
CA ASN A 247 10.06 -8.62 7.47
C ASN A 247 9.33 -8.97 8.78
N ALA A 248 9.19 -7.99 9.67
CA ALA A 248 8.56 -8.18 10.97
C ALA A 248 7.03 -8.41 10.89
N TYR A 249 6.41 -8.05 9.77
CA TYR A 249 4.97 -8.23 9.53
C TYR A 249 4.59 -9.69 9.25
N CYS A 250 3.30 -10.00 9.43
CA CYS A 250 2.70 -11.29 9.06
C CYS A 250 2.18 -11.24 7.62
N SER A 251 2.50 -12.26 6.82
CA SER A 251 1.96 -12.40 5.45
C SER A 251 0.50 -12.88 5.40
N ARG A 252 -0.14 -13.13 6.54
CA ARG A 252 -1.58 -13.37 6.75
C ARG A 252 -2.17 -14.61 6.07
N VAL A 253 -1.73 -14.97 4.88
CA VAL A 253 -2.31 -16.03 4.04
C VAL A 253 -1.57 -17.36 4.14
N CYS A 254 -0.29 -17.36 4.56
CA CYS A 254 0.55 -18.54 4.53
C CYS A 254 0.04 -19.67 5.45
N CYS A 255 -0.55 -19.36 6.61
CA CYS A 255 -1.12 -20.39 7.49
C CYS A 255 -2.26 -21.16 6.78
N THR A 256 -3.22 -20.47 6.20
CA THR A 256 -4.32 -21.12 5.46
C THR A 256 -3.80 -21.91 4.25
N ALA A 257 -2.84 -21.33 3.50
CA ALA A 257 -2.23 -22.00 2.34
C ALA A 257 -1.48 -23.28 2.75
N THR A 258 -0.73 -23.24 3.87
CA THR A 258 0.01 -24.40 4.39
C THR A 258 -0.92 -25.47 4.90
N VAL A 259 -1.89 -25.14 5.74
CA VAL A 259 -2.88 -26.07 6.29
C VAL A 259 -3.61 -26.84 5.18
N ARG A 260 -3.99 -26.13 4.11
CA ARG A 260 -4.65 -26.74 2.94
C ARG A 260 -3.70 -27.65 2.15
N ALA A 261 -2.45 -27.24 1.93
CA ALA A 261 -1.46 -28.06 1.25
C ALA A 261 -1.13 -29.32 2.06
N ALA A 262 -1.03 -29.22 3.40
CA ALA A 262 -0.83 -30.34 4.31
C ALA A 262 -2.00 -31.33 4.28
N ALA A 263 -3.24 -30.82 4.35
CA ALA A 263 -4.45 -31.64 4.24
C ALA A 263 -4.55 -32.34 2.88
N GLU A 264 -4.27 -31.64 1.79
CA GLU A 264 -4.27 -32.21 0.43
C GLU A 264 -3.16 -33.27 0.27
N THR A 265 -1.99 -33.05 0.87
CA THR A 265 -0.91 -34.04 0.90
C THR A 265 -1.38 -35.31 1.63
N ARG A 266 -2.00 -35.20 2.81
CA ARG A 266 -2.57 -36.36 3.53
C ARG A 266 -3.66 -37.07 2.73
N ARG A 267 -4.54 -36.32 2.09
CA ARG A 267 -5.62 -36.88 1.27
C ARG A 267 -5.10 -37.69 0.08
N ARG A 268 -4.06 -37.18 -0.61
CA ARG A 268 -3.49 -37.83 -1.80
C ARG A 268 -2.53 -38.97 -1.46
N PHE A 269 -1.83 -38.85 -0.34
CA PHE A 269 -0.76 -39.77 0.10
C PHE A 269 -1.01 -40.20 1.54
N PRO A 270 -2.00 -41.08 1.78
CA PRO A 270 -2.45 -41.43 3.12
C PRO A 270 -1.40 -42.14 4.01
N ASP A 271 -0.37 -42.72 3.40
CA ASP A 271 0.74 -43.38 4.13
C ASP A 271 1.87 -42.38 4.50
N VAL A 272 1.82 -41.13 4.02
CA VAL A 272 2.84 -40.13 4.31
C VAL A 272 2.52 -39.44 5.63
N ARG A 273 3.49 -39.41 6.55
CA ARG A 273 3.40 -38.61 7.78
C ARG A 273 3.58 -37.13 7.43
N VAL A 274 2.60 -36.29 7.79
CA VAL A 274 2.65 -34.84 7.58
C VAL A 274 2.70 -34.13 8.92
N VAL A 275 3.72 -33.29 9.11
CA VAL A 275 3.94 -32.48 10.31
C VAL A 275 3.93 -31.01 9.94
N ASP A 276 3.17 -30.20 10.67
CA ASP A 276 3.07 -28.76 10.52
C ASP A 276 3.72 -28.08 11.73
N VAL A 277 4.84 -27.39 11.52
CA VAL A 277 5.67 -26.76 12.56
C VAL A 277 5.42 -25.26 12.54
N TYR A 278 4.73 -24.75 13.56
CA TYR A 278 4.20 -23.39 13.57
C TYR A 278 4.41 -22.65 14.90
N ARG A 279 4.35 -21.33 14.89
CA ARG A 279 4.32 -20.47 16.10
C ARG A 279 2.90 -20.17 16.55
N ASP A 280 2.06 -19.67 15.64
CA ASP A 280 0.62 -19.51 15.76
C ASP A 280 -0.03 -19.83 14.42
N ILE A 281 -1.16 -20.53 14.43
CA ILE A 281 -2.01 -20.69 13.24
C ILE A 281 -2.95 -19.48 13.17
N ARG A 282 -2.85 -18.72 12.07
CA ARG A 282 -3.67 -17.53 11.81
C ARG A 282 -4.67 -17.80 10.70
N THR A 283 -5.68 -18.59 11.03
CA THR A 283 -6.83 -18.94 10.18
C THR A 283 -8.06 -18.16 10.64
N TYR A 284 -7.96 -16.84 10.58
CA TYR A 284 -8.91 -15.91 11.23
C TYR A 284 -10.08 -15.47 10.34
N ALA A 285 -10.02 -15.70 9.02
CA ALA A 285 -11.11 -15.36 8.13
C ALA A 285 -12.23 -16.41 8.22
N ARG A 286 -13.39 -16.05 7.69
CA ARG A 286 -14.58 -16.90 7.72
C ARG A 286 -14.26 -18.29 7.16
N ASP A 287 -14.67 -19.34 7.89
CA ASP A 287 -14.50 -20.77 7.57
C ASP A 287 -13.06 -21.29 7.55
N GLN A 288 -12.01 -20.43 7.69
CA GLN A 288 -10.61 -20.88 7.69
C GLN A 288 -10.25 -21.75 8.91
N GLU A 289 -10.89 -21.51 10.06
CA GLU A 289 -10.77 -22.37 11.24
C GLU A 289 -11.28 -23.79 10.97
N ALA A 290 -12.34 -23.94 10.17
CA ALA A 290 -12.85 -25.25 9.77
C ALA A 290 -11.82 -26.00 8.90
N ALA A 291 -11.08 -25.32 8.02
CA ALA A 291 -10.01 -25.92 7.23
C ALA A 291 -8.85 -26.43 8.12
N TYR A 292 -8.47 -25.66 9.16
CA TYR A 292 -7.48 -26.10 10.16
C TYR A 292 -7.94 -27.37 10.90
N ARG A 293 -9.18 -27.38 11.37
CA ARG A 293 -9.75 -28.51 12.08
C ARG A 293 -9.81 -29.76 11.19
N ALA A 294 -10.26 -29.62 9.96
CA ALA A 294 -10.29 -30.72 8.99
C ALA A 294 -8.89 -31.27 8.68
N ALA A 295 -7.86 -30.42 8.63
CA ALA A 295 -6.48 -30.86 8.47
C ALA A 295 -6.01 -31.71 9.67
N ALA A 296 -6.31 -31.28 10.90
CA ALA A 296 -5.99 -32.05 12.10
C ALA A 296 -6.73 -33.41 12.13
N GLU A 297 -8.01 -33.42 11.80
CA GLU A 297 -8.84 -34.63 11.70
C GLU A 297 -8.32 -35.58 10.60
N SER A 298 -7.71 -35.07 9.53
CA SER A 298 -7.09 -35.90 8.48
C SER A 298 -5.76 -36.53 8.90
N GLY A 299 -5.26 -36.21 10.09
CA GLY A 299 -4.02 -36.74 10.63
C GLY A 299 -2.77 -35.92 10.34
N VAL A 300 -2.91 -34.62 10.04
CA VAL A 300 -1.79 -33.68 10.06
C VAL A 300 -1.39 -33.45 11.52
N LEU A 301 -0.10 -33.63 11.84
CA LEU A 301 0.44 -33.43 13.18
C LEU A 301 0.89 -31.98 13.33
N PHE A 302 0.33 -31.27 14.31
CA PHE A 302 0.64 -29.87 14.58
C PHE A 302 1.62 -29.74 15.75
N VAL A 303 2.82 -29.16 15.50
CA VAL A 303 3.87 -28.92 16.49
C VAL A 303 4.01 -27.42 16.69
N ARG A 304 3.69 -26.93 17.89
CA ARG A 304 3.76 -25.51 18.22
C ARG A 304 5.09 -25.16 18.84
N VAL A 305 5.88 -24.36 18.11
CA VAL A 305 7.19 -23.87 18.59
C VAL A 305 7.08 -22.60 19.41
N PRO A 306 7.99 -22.33 20.36
CA PRO A 306 8.06 -21.06 21.08
C PRO A 306 8.24 -19.86 20.13
N SER A 307 7.73 -18.69 20.52
CA SER A 307 7.77 -17.49 19.67
C SER A 307 9.18 -16.92 19.50
N ASP A 308 10.05 -17.17 20.47
CA ASP A 308 11.44 -16.75 20.59
C ASP A 308 12.45 -17.78 20.10
N GLU A 309 11.99 -18.91 19.60
CA GLU A 309 12.82 -19.98 19.04
C GLU A 309 12.50 -20.24 17.56
N ARG A 310 13.40 -20.95 16.89
CA ARG A 310 13.24 -21.41 15.50
C ARG A 310 13.57 -22.88 15.39
N ALA A 311 12.82 -23.58 14.56
CA ALA A 311 13.18 -24.93 14.16
C ALA A 311 14.54 -24.91 13.44
N ARG A 312 15.39 -25.89 13.72
CA ARG A 312 16.68 -26.08 13.05
C ARG A 312 16.55 -27.25 12.08
N VAL A 313 17.09 -27.06 10.90
CA VAL A 313 17.14 -28.11 9.87
C VAL A 313 18.60 -28.53 9.69
N GLU A 314 18.82 -29.82 9.81
CA GLU A 314 20.13 -30.45 9.71
C GLU A 314 20.04 -31.66 8.75
N THR A 315 21.16 -32.02 8.12
CA THR A 315 21.28 -33.32 7.47
C THR A 315 21.24 -34.41 8.53
N ALA A 316 20.38 -35.40 8.35
CA ALA A 316 20.26 -36.49 9.31
C ALA A 316 21.54 -37.32 9.41
N PRO A 317 21.86 -37.87 10.60
CA PRO A 317 23.00 -38.76 10.75
C PRO A 317 22.94 -39.96 9.79
N PRO A 318 24.07 -40.50 9.34
CA PRO A 318 24.09 -41.63 8.39
C PRO A 318 23.38 -42.92 8.86
N ARG A 319 23.06 -43.00 10.16
CA ARG A 319 22.37 -44.12 10.78
C ARG A 319 20.84 -44.05 10.63
N ASP A 320 20.30 -42.89 10.26
CA ASP A 320 18.88 -42.67 10.12
C ASP A 320 18.45 -42.96 8.68
N SER A 321 17.27 -43.54 8.54
CA SER A 321 16.70 -43.85 7.23
C SER A 321 16.08 -42.61 6.55
N TYR A 322 16.22 -41.43 7.14
CA TYR A 322 15.72 -40.14 6.64
C TYR A 322 16.86 -39.18 6.31
N PRO A 323 16.76 -38.40 5.23
CA PRO A 323 17.83 -37.50 4.82
C PRO A 323 17.91 -36.19 5.62
N LEU A 324 16.82 -35.75 6.22
CA LEU A 324 16.71 -34.47 6.93
C LEU A 324 16.19 -34.68 8.36
N LEU A 325 16.63 -33.80 9.24
CA LEU A 325 16.20 -33.75 10.64
C LEU A 325 15.75 -32.35 11.00
N VAL A 326 14.53 -32.20 11.46
CA VAL A 326 14.00 -30.95 12.03
C VAL A 326 14.06 -31.04 13.55
N ARG A 327 14.87 -30.20 14.19
CA ARG A 327 14.95 -30.06 15.66
C ARG A 327 14.16 -28.86 16.11
N THR A 328 13.30 -29.04 17.10
CA THR A 328 12.48 -27.97 17.65
C THR A 328 12.03 -28.32 19.08
N ARG A 329 11.38 -27.36 19.74
CA ARG A 329 10.65 -27.59 21.00
C ARG A 329 9.15 -27.47 20.74
N ASP A 330 8.38 -28.26 21.44
CA ASP A 330 6.92 -28.15 21.39
C ASP A 330 6.37 -27.52 22.67
N VAL A 331 5.68 -26.41 22.52
CA VAL A 331 5.05 -25.67 23.63
C VAL A 331 3.99 -26.52 24.33
N LEU A 332 3.26 -27.36 23.59
CA LEU A 332 2.15 -28.16 24.12
C LEU A 332 2.62 -29.36 24.94
N THR A 333 3.88 -29.75 24.81
CA THR A 333 4.55 -30.77 25.63
C THR A 333 5.46 -30.16 26.69
N PHE A 334 5.16 -28.93 27.14
CA PHE A 334 5.92 -28.20 28.16
C PHE A 334 7.38 -27.93 27.76
N GLY A 335 7.64 -27.73 26.47
CA GLY A 335 8.96 -27.39 25.94
C GLY A 335 9.87 -28.60 25.72
N ALA A 336 9.30 -29.81 25.59
CA ALA A 336 10.06 -30.99 25.22
C ALA A 336 10.78 -30.79 23.88
N GLU A 337 12.03 -31.21 23.81
CA GLU A 337 12.79 -31.23 22.55
C GLU A 337 12.27 -32.36 21.65
N LEU A 338 12.03 -32.01 20.40
CA LEU A 338 11.56 -32.95 19.37
C LEU A 338 12.60 -33.04 18.26
N GLU A 339 12.90 -34.26 17.87
CA GLU A 339 13.63 -34.61 16.67
C GLU A 339 12.66 -35.22 15.67
N LEU A 340 12.45 -34.54 14.56
CA LEU A 340 11.53 -34.94 13.52
C LEU A 340 12.33 -35.35 12.27
N PRO A 341 12.64 -36.65 12.09
CA PRO A 341 13.27 -37.14 10.86
C PRO A 341 12.26 -37.08 9.74
N VAL A 342 12.64 -36.44 8.60
CA VAL A 342 11.76 -36.21 7.46
C VAL A 342 12.47 -36.42 6.14
N ASP A 343 11.69 -36.74 5.10
CA ASP A 343 12.17 -36.91 3.74
C ASP A 343 12.04 -35.64 2.90
N LEU A 344 11.14 -34.72 3.28
CA LEU A 344 10.86 -33.49 2.56
C LEU A 344 10.51 -32.36 3.53
N ILE A 345 10.97 -31.16 3.25
CA ILE A 345 10.61 -29.94 3.96
C ILE A 345 9.94 -28.96 3.00
N VAL A 346 8.85 -28.34 3.43
CA VAL A 346 8.13 -27.29 2.72
C VAL A 346 8.13 -26.00 3.54
N LEU A 347 8.76 -24.98 3.02
CA LEU A 347 8.91 -23.68 3.66
C LEU A 347 7.71 -22.77 3.33
N ALA A 348 6.90 -22.44 4.30
CA ALA A 348 5.79 -21.49 4.16
C ALA A 348 6.32 -20.06 4.07
N THR A 349 6.77 -19.68 2.87
CA THR A 349 7.37 -18.39 2.58
C THR A 349 6.35 -17.25 2.63
N GLY A 350 6.82 -16.08 3.08
CA GLY A 350 6.02 -14.86 3.16
C GLY A 350 5.89 -14.13 1.83
N MET A 351 5.01 -13.13 1.82
CA MET A 351 4.88 -12.14 0.74
C MET A 351 5.81 -10.96 1.02
N VAL A 352 6.55 -10.52 0.02
CA VAL A 352 7.39 -9.30 0.10
C VAL A 352 6.96 -8.30 -0.99
N PRO A 353 7.26 -6.99 -0.83
CA PRO A 353 6.88 -5.97 -1.82
C PRO A 353 7.30 -6.34 -3.25
N GLY A 354 6.46 -6.03 -4.22
CA GLY A 354 6.56 -6.50 -5.60
C GLY A 354 7.70 -5.93 -6.46
N GLY A 355 8.60 -5.07 -5.89
CA GLY A 355 9.71 -4.47 -6.64
C GLY A 355 9.21 -3.52 -7.75
N ALA A 356 8.39 -2.56 -7.38
CA ALA A 356 7.86 -1.53 -8.26
C ALA A 356 8.56 -0.18 -8.02
N ASP A 357 9.86 -0.18 -7.75
CA ASP A 357 10.60 1.01 -7.31
C ASP A 357 10.55 2.15 -8.34
N GLU A 358 10.68 1.85 -9.65
CA GLU A 358 10.54 2.84 -10.72
C GLU A 358 9.12 3.43 -10.75
N LEU A 359 8.10 2.61 -10.64
CA LEU A 359 6.70 3.05 -10.60
C LEU A 359 6.39 3.86 -9.34
N VAL A 360 6.95 3.47 -8.18
CA VAL A 360 6.86 4.22 -6.92
C VAL A 360 7.49 5.59 -7.07
N ALA A 361 8.68 5.66 -7.67
CA ALA A 361 9.37 6.92 -7.95
C ALA A 361 8.56 7.79 -8.93
N ALA A 362 8.02 7.22 -10.01
CA ALA A 362 7.23 7.91 -11.02
C ALA A 362 5.92 8.45 -10.44
N THR A 363 5.18 7.64 -9.68
CA THR A 363 3.90 8.04 -9.08
C THR A 363 4.04 8.80 -7.76
N LYS A 364 5.22 8.79 -7.14
CA LYS A 364 5.49 9.34 -5.80
C LYS A 364 4.59 8.76 -4.72
N ALA A 365 4.04 7.56 -4.95
CA ALA A 365 3.22 6.86 -3.97
C ALA A 365 4.09 6.46 -2.76
N PRO A 366 3.71 6.83 -1.52
CA PRO A 366 4.52 6.49 -0.35
C PRO A 366 4.48 4.99 -0.06
N THR A 367 5.54 4.49 0.56
CA THR A 367 5.64 3.13 1.07
C THR A 367 5.66 3.12 2.60
N GLY A 368 5.08 2.08 3.19
CA GLY A 368 5.13 1.84 4.63
C GLY A 368 6.50 1.35 5.11
N SER A 369 6.64 1.22 6.43
CA SER A 369 7.82 0.61 7.05
C SER A 369 8.03 -0.85 6.64
N ASP A 370 7.00 -1.51 6.16
CA ASP A 370 7.00 -2.87 5.58
C ASP A 370 7.35 -2.91 4.09
N GLY A 371 7.49 -1.74 3.42
CA GLY A 371 7.84 -1.58 1.99
C GLY A 371 6.67 -1.75 1.03
N PHE A 372 5.48 -2.08 1.49
CA PHE A 372 4.29 -2.03 0.66
C PHE A 372 3.79 -0.60 0.46
N LEU A 373 2.99 -0.38 -0.57
CA LEU A 373 2.38 0.93 -0.83
C LEU A 373 1.46 1.32 0.32
N LEU A 374 1.59 2.57 0.78
CA LEU A 374 0.90 3.06 1.97
C LEU A 374 -0.38 3.82 1.61
N GLU A 375 -1.49 3.37 2.17
CA GLU A 375 -2.76 4.10 2.12
C GLU A 375 -2.79 5.28 3.10
N VAL A 376 -3.62 6.28 2.82
CA VAL A 376 -3.78 7.47 3.68
C VAL A 376 -4.26 7.10 5.09
N HIS A 377 -5.19 6.14 5.18
CA HIS A 377 -5.72 5.70 6.47
C HIS A 377 -6.43 4.34 6.32
N PRO A 378 -6.05 3.31 7.08
CA PRO A 378 -6.51 1.93 6.88
C PRO A 378 -8.03 1.74 7.04
N LYS A 379 -8.73 2.59 7.78
CA LYS A 379 -10.19 2.50 7.99
C LYS A 379 -10.98 3.52 7.18
N LEU A 380 -10.49 4.76 7.05
CA LEU A 380 -11.25 5.86 6.47
C LEU A 380 -10.99 6.05 4.97
N ARG A 381 -9.76 5.75 4.53
CA ARG A 381 -9.31 5.90 3.15
C ARG A 381 -8.40 4.72 2.74
N PRO A 382 -8.94 3.49 2.76
CA PRO A 382 -8.13 2.27 2.70
C PRO A 382 -7.53 1.95 1.33
N VAL A 383 -8.00 2.60 0.27
CA VAL A 383 -7.52 2.38 -1.11
C VAL A 383 -6.94 3.62 -1.76
N GLU A 384 -6.84 4.72 -1.03
CA GLU A 384 -6.30 5.99 -1.55
C GLU A 384 -4.88 6.19 -1.05
N SER A 385 -3.94 6.48 -1.94
CA SER A 385 -2.60 6.93 -1.56
C SER A 385 -2.63 8.41 -1.13
N ALA A 386 -1.51 8.91 -0.60
CA ALA A 386 -1.37 10.32 -0.28
C ALA A 386 -1.37 11.21 -1.55
N ILE A 387 -1.16 10.63 -2.74
CA ILE A 387 -1.21 11.33 -4.02
C ILE A 387 -2.64 11.29 -4.56
N PRO A 388 -3.35 12.43 -4.65
CA PRO A 388 -4.70 12.46 -5.21
C PRO A 388 -4.77 11.85 -6.60
N GLY A 389 -5.76 10.98 -6.84
CA GLY A 389 -5.92 10.28 -8.11
C GLY A 389 -5.08 9.02 -8.27
N VAL A 390 -4.16 8.71 -7.34
CA VAL A 390 -3.42 7.44 -7.30
C VAL A 390 -4.01 6.56 -6.21
N LEU A 391 -4.55 5.42 -6.61
CA LEU A 391 -5.24 4.45 -5.74
C LEU A 391 -4.48 3.13 -5.70
N LEU A 392 -4.74 2.35 -4.66
CA LEU A 392 -4.03 1.12 -4.35
C LEU A 392 -5.02 -0.06 -4.35
N ALA A 393 -4.64 -1.18 -4.96
CA ALA A 393 -5.47 -2.38 -5.01
C ALA A 393 -4.65 -3.66 -4.78
N GLY A 394 -5.25 -4.64 -4.13
CA GLY A 394 -4.67 -5.94 -3.91
C GLY A 394 -3.40 -5.92 -3.06
N THR A 395 -2.56 -6.92 -3.25
CA THR A 395 -1.35 -7.15 -2.45
C THR A 395 -0.25 -6.10 -2.64
N ALA A 396 -0.40 -5.15 -3.55
CA ALA A 396 0.50 -3.99 -3.66
C ALA A 396 0.53 -3.14 -2.37
N ARG A 397 -0.56 -3.11 -1.60
CA ARG A 397 -0.68 -2.37 -0.33
C ARG A 397 -0.41 -3.22 0.92
N GLY A 398 -0.15 -4.50 0.75
CA GLY A 398 0.16 -5.41 1.85
C GLY A 398 -0.37 -6.82 1.63
N PRO A 399 0.09 -7.79 2.41
CA PRO A 399 -0.35 -9.17 2.31
C PRO A 399 -1.87 -9.33 2.52
N MET A 400 -2.53 -10.01 1.58
CA MET A 400 -3.96 -10.32 1.61
C MET A 400 -4.29 -11.49 0.69
N ASP A 401 -5.45 -12.11 0.90
CA ASP A 401 -5.96 -13.18 0.04
C ASP A 401 -6.61 -12.63 -1.25
N ILE A 402 -7.07 -13.52 -2.13
CA ILE A 402 -7.70 -13.13 -3.40
C ILE A 402 -9.02 -12.39 -3.18
N THR A 403 -9.81 -12.79 -2.19
CA THR A 403 -11.10 -12.16 -1.87
C THR A 403 -10.88 -10.72 -1.39
N GLU A 404 -9.96 -10.52 -0.46
CA GLU A 404 -9.55 -9.19 -0.02
C GLU A 404 -8.96 -8.36 -1.18
N SER A 405 -8.11 -8.98 -2.01
CA SER A 405 -7.49 -8.33 -3.17
C SER A 405 -8.52 -7.81 -4.17
N THR A 406 -9.50 -8.63 -4.51
CA THR A 406 -10.57 -8.24 -5.45
C THR A 406 -11.55 -7.25 -4.82
N THR A 407 -11.80 -7.33 -3.51
CA THR A 407 -12.62 -6.37 -2.76
C THR A 407 -11.97 -4.99 -2.75
N THR A 408 -10.66 -4.91 -2.47
CA THR A 408 -9.92 -3.63 -2.51
C THR A 408 -9.84 -3.07 -3.93
N ALA A 409 -9.75 -3.93 -4.94
CA ALA A 409 -9.80 -3.52 -6.35
C ALA A 409 -11.14 -2.87 -6.72
N SER A 410 -12.26 -3.48 -6.33
CA SER A 410 -13.60 -2.91 -6.52
C SER A 410 -13.77 -1.59 -5.76
N ALA A 411 -13.22 -1.48 -4.54
CA ALA A 411 -13.25 -0.24 -3.78
C ALA A 411 -12.42 0.87 -4.45
N ALA A 412 -11.24 0.55 -5.00
CA ALA A 412 -10.42 1.49 -5.75
C ALA A 412 -11.15 1.95 -7.03
N ALA A 413 -11.74 1.02 -7.79
CA ALA A 413 -12.54 1.34 -8.97
C ALA A 413 -13.73 2.26 -8.63
N ALA A 414 -14.47 1.98 -7.55
CA ALA A 414 -15.57 2.83 -7.09
C ALA A 414 -15.12 4.25 -6.71
N LYS A 415 -13.93 4.37 -6.11
CA LYS A 415 -13.34 5.69 -5.81
C LYS A 415 -12.95 6.44 -7.08
N VAL A 416 -12.35 5.78 -8.06
CA VAL A 416 -12.08 6.38 -9.38
C VAL A 416 -13.36 6.82 -10.04
N ALA A 417 -14.38 5.95 -10.08
CA ALA A 417 -15.68 6.28 -10.66
C ALA A 417 -16.29 7.52 -10.01
N THR A 418 -16.25 7.62 -8.67
CA THR A 418 -16.72 8.80 -7.95
C THR A 418 -15.91 10.06 -8.29
N LEU A 419 -14.59 9.90 -8.51
CA LEU A 419 -13.67 11.00 -8.81
C LEU A 419 -13.88 11.54 -10.23
N LEU A 420 -14.03 10.63 -11.21
CA LEU A 420 -14.12 10.94 -12.64
C LEU A 420 -15.55 10.95 -13.18
N ALA A 421 -16.59 10.81 -12.33
CA ALA A 421 -18.00 10.79 -12.76
C ALA A 421 -18.49 12.11 -13.37
N ARG A 422 -17.72 13.19 -13.20
CA ARG A 422 -18.00 14.52 -13.73
C ARG A 422 -16.86 14.95 -14.64
N ASP A 423 -17.13 15.86 -15.56
CA ASP A 423 -16.13 16.45 -16.45
C ASP A 423 -15.06 17.27 -15.72
N GLN A 424 -15.20 17.43 -14.42
CA GLN A 424 -14.28 18.18 -13.57
C GLN A 424 -14.02 17.48 -12.24
N VAL A 425 -12.75 17.46 -11.84
CA VAL A 425 -12.31 17.09 -10.48
C VAL A 425 -12.21 18.34 -9.62
N GLU A 426 -12.83 18.29 -8.44
CA GLU A 426 -12.69 19.34 -7.42
C GLU A 426 -11.57 18.98 -6.44
N MET A 427 -10.65 19.92 -6.23
CA MET A 427 -9.54 19.80 -5.29
C MET A 427 -9.65 20.83 -4.16
N GLU A 428 -9.06 20.48 -3.02
CA GLU A 428 -8.98 21.40 -1.88
C GLU A 428 -8.10 22.62 -2.23
N PRO A 429 -8.49 23.85 -1.80
CA PRO A 429 -7.80 25.08 -2.17
C PRO A 429 -6.56 25.39 -1.33
N PHE A 430 -6.11 24.47 -0.48
CA PHE A 430 -4.92 24.64 0.37
C PHE A 430 -3.63 24.52 -0.45
N VAL A 431 -3.40 25.45 -1.33
CA VAL A 431 -2.25 25.52 -2.24
C VAL A 431 -1.41 26.75 -1.93
N ALA A 432 -0.14 26.71 -2.30
CA ALA A 432 0.71 27.89 -2.16
C ALA A 432 0.22 29.04 -3.04
N ARG A 433 0.35 30.26 -2.56
CA ARG A 433 0.04 31.50 -3.25
C ARG A 433 1.26 32.42 -3.19
N VAL A 434 1.58 33.05 -4.30
CA VAL A 434 2.67 34.03 -4.40
C VAL A 434 2.10 35.43 -4.39
N ASP A 435 2.67 36.29 -3.57
CA ASP A 435 2.51 37.74 -3.71
C ASP A 435 3.54 38.28 -4.70
N PRO A 436 3.11 38.70 -5.90
CA PRO A 436 4.05 39.14 -6.92
C PRO A 436 4.78 40.46 -6.56
N SER A 437 4.23 41.27 -5.65
CA SER A 437 4.87 42.52 -5.21
C SER A 437 6.10 42.26 -4.33
N LEU A 438 6.09 41.20 -3.54
CA LEU A 438 7.17 40.79 -2.65
C LEU A 438 8.17 39.84 -3.32
N CYS A 439 7.81 39.25 -4.45
CA CYS A 439 8.64 38.26 -5.13
C CYS A 439 9.84 38.91 -5.83
N SER A 440 11.06 38.57 -5.39
CA SER A 440 12.31 38.99 -6.00
C SER A 440 12.87 38.03 -7.06
N ALA A 441 12.12 37.02 -7.46
CA ALA A 441 12.46 36.05 -8.51
C ALA A 441 13.77 35.26 -8.27
N THR A 442 14.12 34.99 -7.03
CA THR A 442 15.34 34.23 -6.67
C THR A 442 15.36 32.78 -7.18
N GLY A 443 14.19 32.17 -7.45
CA GLY A 443 14.09 30.77 -7.86
C GLY A 443 14.16 29.73 -6.73
N ALA A 444 14.49 30.11 -5.49
CA ALA A 444 14.65 29.19 -4.37
C ALA A 444 13.41 28.33 -4.13
N CYS A 445 12.21 28.88 -4.32
CA CYS A 445 10.95 28.16 -4.21
C CYS A 445 10.78 27.07 -5.28
N LEU A 446 11.33 27.26 -6.48
CA LEU A 446 11.32 26.29 -7.57
C LEU A 446 12.25 25.11 -7.24
N GLU A 447 13.45 25.40 -6.75
CA GLU A 447 14.43 24.38 -6.36
C GLU A 447 13.95 23.53 -5.16
N ALA A 448 13.29 24.16 -4.19
CA ALA A 448 12.77 23.48 -3.01
C ALA A 448 11.49 22.66 -3.26
N CYS A 449 10.82 22.85 -4.41
CA CYS A 449 9.56 22.18 -4.69
C CYS A 449 9.78 20.73 -5.14
N PRO A 450 9.31 19.70 -4.37
CA PRO A 450 9.48 18.30 -4.77
C PRO A 450 8.48 17.86 -5.87
N TYR A 451 7.55 18.75 -6.27
CA TYR A 451 6.50 18.43 -7.25
C TYR A 451 6.79 19.14 -8.56
N ALA A 452 7.16 18.37 -9.59
CA ALA A 452 7.46 18.90 -10.92
C ALA A 452 6.25 19.69 -11.48
N GLY A 453 6.52 20.85 -12.05
CA GLY A 453 5.48 21.71 -12.64
C GLY A 453 4.58 22.45 -11.65
N ALA A 454 4.75 22.25 -10.33
CA ALA A 454 3.96 22.98 -9.32
C ALA A 454 4.36 24.45 -9.18
N ILE A 455 5.63 24.79 -9.43
CA ILE A 455 6.13 26.17 -9.44
C ILE A 455 6.87 26.40 -10.75
N ALA A 456 6.64 27.56 -11.36
CA ALA A 456 7.34 28.02 -12.55
C ALA A 456 7.64 29.51 -12.44
N MET A 457 8.66 29.99 -13.17
CA MET A 457 8.88 31.42 -13.33
C MET A 457 8.11 31.90 -14.54
N LYS A 458 7.25 32.91 -14.35
CA LYS A 458 6.49 33.56 -15.44
C LYS A 458 6.79 35.02 -15.53
N ASP A 459 6.70 35.54 -16.73
CA ASP A 459 6.75 36.97 -16.97
C ASP A 459 5.41 37.61 -16.58
N VAL A 460 5.47 38.61 -15.73
CA VAL A 460 4.31 39.33 -15.19
C VAL A 460 4.52 40.81 -15.49
N GLU A 461 3.54 41.44 -16.10
CA GLU A 461 3.53 42.88 -16.30
C GLU A 461 3.16 43.57 -14.99
N ILE A 462 4.00 44.46 -14.52
CA ILE A 462 3.77 45.34 -13.38
C ILE A 462 3.47 46.76 -13.87
N ASP A 463 3.21 47.67 -12.95
CA ASP A 463 2.89 49.07 -13.27
C ASP A 463 3.84 49.65 -14.34
N ASP A 464 3.29 50.42 -15.27
CA ASP A 464 3.98 51.10 -16.42
C ASP A 464 4.49 50.16 -17.54
N GLY A 465 3.95 48.93 -17.70
CA GLY A 465 4.31 48.04 -18.81
C GLY A 465 5.68 47.37 -18.66
N VAL A 466 6.27 47.40 -17.48
CA VAL A 466 7.53 46.72 -17.17
C VAL A 466 7.26 45.23 -16.94
N VAL A 467 7.85 44.38 -17.76
CA VAL A 467 7.75 42.91 -17.62
C VAL A 467 8.86 42.41 -16.71
N VAL A 468 8.48 41.74 -15.62
CA VAL A 468 9.39 41.16 -14.64
C VAL A 468 9.09 39.68 -14.42
N LYS A 469 10.11 38.88 -14.10
CA LYS A 469 9.90 37.47 -13.73
C LYS A 469 9.36 37.33 -12.31
N ARG A 470 8.36 36.52 -12.13
CA ARG A 470 7.77 36.19 -10.83
C ARG A 470 7.50 34.67 -10.71
N ALA A 471 7.56 34.13 -9.51
CA ALA A 471 7.15 32.77 -9.27
C ALA A 471 5.62 32.64 -9.47
N TYR A 472 5.22 31.62 -10.16
CA TYR A 472 3.82 31.22 -10.36
C TYR A 472 3.59 29.83 -9.80
N VAL A 473 2.55 29.66 -9.00
CA VAL A 473 2.14 28.36 -8.51
C VAL A 473 1.00 27.82 -9.37
N ASN A 474 1.20 26.64 -9.91
CA ASN A 474 0.12 25.88 -10.52
C ASN A 474 -0.74 25.26 -9.41
N PRO A 475 -1.97 25.72 -9.15
CA PRO A 475 -2.76 25.29 -8.02
C PRO A 475 -3.16 23.81 -8.08
N VAL A 476 -3.09 23.22 -9.26
CA VAL A 476 -3.46 21.83 -9.51
C VAL A 476 -2.31 20.88 -9.17
N ALA A 477 -1.09 21.25 -9.51
CA ALA A 477 0.10 20.47 -9.21
C ALA A 477 0.58 20.67 -7.76
N CYS A 478 0.25 21.81 -7.15
CA CYS A 478 0.64 22.13 -5.77
C CYS A 478 -0.04 21.22 -4.74
N LYS A 479 0.73 20.69 -3.78
CA LYS A 479 0.22 19.84 -2.68
C LYS A 479 0.14 20.57 -1.34
N GLY A 480 0.38 21.89 -1.30
CA GLY A 480 0.28 22.70 -0.09
C GLY A 480 1.27 22.31 1.02
N CYS A 481 2.40 21.68 0.69
CA CYS A 481 3.36 21.16 1.67
C CYS A 481 4.16 22.23 2.42
N GLY A 482 4.17 23.50 1.94
CA GLY A 482 4.85 24.63 2.58
C GLY A 482 6.37 24.70 2.36
N ALA A 483 7.01 23.75 1.66
CA ALA A 483 8.47 23.77 1.44
C ALA A 483 8.95 25.08 0.79
N CYS A 484 8.17 25.63 -0.15
CA CYS A 484 8.47 26.91 -0.81
C CYS A 484 8.33 28.13 0.12
N VAL A 485 7.50 28.03 1.16
CA VAL A 485 7.31 29.10 2.17
C VAL A 485 8.57 29.25 3.00
N ALA A 486 9.12 28.12 3.47
CA ALA A 486 10.28 28.08 4.35
C ALA A 486 11.57 28.65 3.71
N VAL A 487 11.69 28.59 2.39
CA VAL A 487 12.89 29.04 1.65
C VAL A 487 12.74 30.42 1.00
N CYS A 488 11.56 31.05 1.09
CA CYS A 488 11.34 32.34 0.47
C CYS A 488 11.98 33.48 1.29
N PRO A 489 13.04 34.15 0.81
CA PRO A 489 13.75 35.15 1.62
C PRO A 489 12.91 36.40 1.92
N ASN A 490 11.93 36.70 1.09
CA ASN A 490 11.10 37.90 1.20
C ASN A 490 9.70 37.60 1.78
N GLY A 491 9.40 36.35 2.19
CA GLY A 491 8.06 35.97 2.65
C GLY A 491 6.97 36.13 1.57
N ALA A 492 7.35 36.12 0.28
CA ALA A 492 6.44 36.32 -0.85
C ALA A 492 5.51 35.11 -1.12
N ILE A 493 5.72 33.98 -0.47
CA ILE A 493 4.92 32.76 -0.66
C ILE A 493 4.29 32.34 0.65
N ASP A 494 3.00 32.03 0.60
CA ASP A 494 2.25 31.48 1.73
C ASP A 494 1.29 30.39 1.24
N VAL A 495 0.72 29.59 2.16
CA VAL A 495 -0.25 28.53 1.82
C VAL A 495 -1.64 29.00 2.25
N ASN A 496 -2.59 29.02 1.31
CA ASN A 496 -3.97 29.38 1.57
C ASN A 496 -4.55 28.62 2.76
N GLY A 497 -5.13 29.34 3.73
CA GLY A 497 -5.73 28.78 4.94
C GLY A 497 -4.73 28.26 6.00
N TRP A 498 -3.41 28.40 5.69
CA TRP A 498 -2.27 28.04 6.55
C TRP A 498 -1.18 29.12 6.47
N GLU A 499 -1.60 30.37 6.43
CA GLU A 499 -0.70 31.51 6.29
C GLU A 499 0.11 31.75 7.59
N ILE A 500 1.37 32.17 7.47
CA ILE A 500 2.26 32.42 8.63
C ILE A 500 1.61 33.40 9.62
N GLY A 501 0.96 34.45 9.13
CA GLY A 501 0.24 35.41 9.98
C GLY A 501 -0.87 34.78 10.82
N GLN A 502 -1.53 33.72 10.32
CA GLN A 502 -2.54 32.96 11.08
C GLN A 502 -1.92 32.17 12.24
N TYR A 503 -0.73 31.63 12.05
CA TYR A 503 0.00 30.94 13.13
C TYR A 503 0.55 31.91 14.16
N LEU A 504 1.06 33.05 13.74
CA LEU A 504 1.52 34.10 14.66
C LEU A 504 0.36 34.57 15.55
N ALA A 505 -0.81 34.84 14.97
CA ALA A 505 -2.00 35.20 15.74
C ALA A 505 -2.41 34.11 16.76
N MET A 506 -2.26 32.83 16.43
CA MET A 506 -2.49 31.72 17.37
C MET A 506 -1.47 31.74 18.51
N VAL A 507 -0.19 31.92 18.21
CA VAL A 507 0.89 31.97 19.21
C VAL A 507 0.65 33.13 20.17
N ASP A 508 0.38 34.33 19.65
CA ASP A 508 0.09 35.54 20.47
C ASP A 508 -1.08 35.30 21.41
N ALA A 509 -2.17 34.68 20.92
CA ALA A 509 -3.30 34.34 21.73
C ALA A 509 -3.01 33.31 22.84
N ILE A 510 -2.06 32.38 22.60
CA ILE A 510 -1.66 31.38 23.60
C ILE A 510 -0.71 31.99 24.66
N THR A 511 0.24 32.81 24.22
CA THR A 511 1.29 33.37 25.10
C THR A 511 0.82 34.58 25.87
N GLY A 512 -0.21 35.30 25.37
CA GLY A 512 -0.63 36.61 25.91
C GLY A 512 0.35 37.73 25.57
N GLU A 513 1.32 37.46 24.69
CA GLU A 513 2.28 38.44 24.17
C GLU A 513 1.89 38.85 22.76
N GLU A 514 1.76 40.14 22.49
CA GLU A 514 1.69 40.62 21.11
C GLU A 514 3.06 40.41 20.47
N SER A 515 3.18 39.53 19.49
CA SER A 515 4.39 39.46 18.67
C SER A 515 4.60 40.84 18.01
N ALA A 516 5.79 41.40 18.17
CA ALA A 516 6.13 42.66 17.53
C ALA A 516 5.88 42.50 16.01
N PRO A 517 5.07 43.38 15.39
CA PRO A 517 4.74 43.25 13.98
C PRO A 517 6.00 43.29 13.17
N GLY A 518 6.26 42.22 12.40
CA GLY A 518 7.14 42.32 11.26
C GLY A 518 6.61 43.44 10.38
N SER A 519 7.43 44.36 10.02
CA SER A 519 7.17 45.72 9.53
C SER A 519 6.32 45.89 8.25
N ALA A 520 5.55 44.87 7.83
CA ALA A 520 4.77 44.91 6.59
C ALA A 520 3.24 44.72 6.73
N ALA A 521 2.71 44.38 7.92
CA ALA A 521 1.28 44.03 8.05
C ALA A 521 0.41 45.13 8.70
N LYS A 522 0.99 46.25 9.18
CA LYS A 522 0.24 47.27 9.94
C LYS A 522 -0.42 48.38 9.09
N GLU A 523 -0.08 48.56 7.85
CA GLU A 523 -0.63 49.66 7.02
C GLU A 523 -1.98 49.36 6.35
N GLU A 524 -2.36 48.07 6.19
CA GLU A 524 -3.62 47.71 5.50
C GLU A 524 -4.86 47.58 6.38
N VAL A 525 -4.70 47.45 7.71
CA VAL A 525 -5.86 47.30 8.64
C VAL A 525 -6.39 48.68 9.11
N ALA A 526 -5.65 49.74 8.99
CA ALA A 526 -6.06 51.08 9.39
C ALA A 526 -6.79 51.87 8.28
N ALA A 527 -6.94 51.33 7.09
CA ALA A 527 -7.54 52.02 5.94
C ALA A 527 -8.78 51.35 5.35
N ARG A 528 -9.45 50.47 6.13
CA ARG A 528 -10.77 49.95 5.74
C ARG A 528 -11.76 50.01 6.87
#